data_b5fdf1f3b0df1bdd8104b3bdf0963a4a
#
_entry.id   b5fdf1f3b0df1bdd8104b3bdf0963a4a
#
_cell.length_a   1.000
_cell.length_b   1.000
_cell.length_c   1.000
_cell.angle_alpha   90.00
_cell.angle_beta   90.00
_cell.angle_gamma   90.00
#
_symmetry.space_group_name_H-M   'P 1'
#
loop_
_entity.id
_entity.type
_entity.pdbx_description
1 polymer ?
#
loop_
_entity_poly.entity_id
_entity_poly.type
_entity_poly.pdbx_seq_one_letter_code
_entity_poly.pdbx_strand_id
1 'polypeptide(L)'
;MKRILLLTAVFIMMLGTSFSFAQADADNFYKSDWVKVEKVSFSNQYKMKVAGNLFLPKTMKEGEKYPAIIVGHPMGAVKEQSANLYATKMAERGFVTLSIDLSFWGGSEGEPRNAVLPELYAEDFGVAVDFLGTRPFIDRNNIGVIGICEIGRA
;
A
#
# COMPACT_ATOMS: atom_id res chain seq x y z
N MET A 1 -38.81 22.88 32.31
CA MET A 1 -38.82 22.28 30.96
C MET A 1 -37.79 22.90 29.99
N LYS A 2 -37.71 24.25 29.85
CA LYS A 2 -36.73 24.89 28.91
C LYS A 2 -35.24 24.63 29.22
N ARG A 3 -34.85 24.47 30.50
CA ARG A 3 -33.44 24.19 30.88
C ARG A 3 -33.00 22.77 30.61
N ILE A 4 -33.89 21.78 30.62
CA ILE A 4 -33.61 20.40 30.33
C ILE A 4 -33.41 20.21 28.82
N LEU A 5 -34.19 20.91 27.98
CA LEU A 5 -34.02 20.86 26.52
C LEU A 5 -32.67 21.46 26.07
N LEU A 6 -32.16 22.49 26.78
CA LEU A 6 -30.86 23.08 26.44
C LEU A 6 -29.69 22.15 26.76
N LEU A 7 -29.78 21.43 27.88
CA LEU A 7 -28.75 20.47 28.28
C LEU A 7 -28.70 19.24 27.38
N THR A 8 -29.83 18.75 26.89
CA THR A 8 -29.87 17.64 25.92
C THR A 8 -29.36 18.07 24.55
N ALA A 9 -29.63 19.29 24.11
CA ALA A 9 -29.11 19.80 22.83
C ALA A 9 -27.59 19.98 22.87
N VAL A 10 -26.99 20.44 23.97
CA VAL A 10 -25.55 20.56 24.16
C VAL A 10 -24.89 19.19 24.23
N PHE A 11 -25.52 18.19 24.88
CA PHE A 11 -24.98 16.81 24.95
C PHE A 11 -25.01 16.12 23.61
N ILE A 12 -26.04 16.32 22.78
CA ILE A 12 -26.11 15.77 21.42
C ILE A 12 -25.09 16.46 20.50
N MET A 13 -24.80 17.74 20.68
CA MET A 13 -23.78 18.44 19.90
C MET A 13 -22.36 18.00 20.25
N MET A 14 -22.09 17.52 21.46
CA MET A 14 -20.79 16.98 21.85
C MET A 14 -20.55 15.55 21.35
N LEU A 15 -21.58 14.79 21.05
CA LEU A 15 -21.45 13.44 20.47
C LEU A 15 -21.18 13.43 18.95
N GLY A 16 -21.37 14.56 18.28
CA GLY A 16 -21.25 14.67 16.82
C GLY A 16 -19.86 15.01 16.27
N THR A 17 -18.87 15.33 17.13
CA THR A 17 -17.58 15.86 16.65
C THR A 17 -16.39 14.93 16.79
N SER A 18 -16.58 13.65 17.10
CA SER A 18 -15.46 12.76 17.44
C SER A 18 -15.04 11.77 16.34
N PHE A 19 -15.49 11.91 15.10
CA PHE A 19 -15.24 10.85 14.11
C PHE A 19 -14.51 11.27 12.84
N SER A 20 -13.68 12.30 12.84
CA SER A 20 -13.04 12.71 11.58
C SER A 20 -11.52 12.87 11.60
N PHE A 21 -10.82 12.57 12.69
CA PHE A 21 -9.37 12.85 12.77
C PHE A 21 -8.42 11.66 12.64
N ALA A 22 -8.91 10.44 12.60
CA ALA A 22 -8.03 9.25 12.63
C ALA A 22 -7.50 8.80 11.27
N GLN A 23 -7.99 9.33 10.16
CA GLN A 23 -7.64 8.83 8.82
C GLN A 23 -6.69 9.74 8.04
N ALA A 24 -6.48 10.98 8.46
CA ALA A 24 -5.67 11.94 7.70
C ALA A 24 -4.16 11.82 7.96
N ASP A 25 -3.74 11.26 9.09
CA ASP A 25 -2.34 11.26 9.54
C ASP A 25 -1.59 9.95 9.24
N ALA A 26 -2.22 8.97 8.60
CA ALA A 26 -1.61 7.68 8.31
C ALA A 26 -0.78 7.63 7.02
N ASP A 27 -0.94 8.61 6.15
CA ASP A 27 -0.28 8.65 4.86
C ASP A 27 1.17 9.13 4.99
N ASN A 28 2.06 8.53 4.17
CA ASN A 28 3.37 9.10 3.94
C ASN A 28 3.22 10.32 3.02
N PHE A 29 3.42 11.52 3.55
CA PHE A 29 3.31 12.78 2.81
C PHE A 29 4.49 13.06 1.88
N TYR A 30 5.53 12.22 1.89
CA TYR A 30 6.65 12.38 0.97
C TYR A 30 6.21 12.11 -0.46
N LYS A 31 6.32 13.12 -1.30
CA LYS A 31 6.06 13.03 -2.73
C LYS A 31 7.32 13.45 -3.49
N SER A 32 7.56 12.82 -4.63
CA SER A 32 8.68 13.11 -5.49
C SER A 32 8.21 13.64 -6.82
N ASP A 33 8.76 14.77 -7.26
CA ASP A 33 8.49 15.31 -8.60
C ASP A 33 9.09 14.45 -9.71
N TRP A 34 10.00 13.53 -9.37
CA TRP A 34 10.70 12.64 -10.31
C TRP A 34 10.00 11.28 -10.50
N VAL A 35 8.93 11.03 -9.76
CA VAL A 35 8.23 9.75 -9.75
C VAL A 35 6.76 9.93 -10.09
N LYS A 36 6.26 9.11 -11.03
CA LYS A 36 4.83 8.98 -11.30
C LYS A 36 4.29 7.83 -10.48
N VAL A 37 3.14 8.01 -9.84
CA VAL A 37 2.48 6.98 -9.03
C VAL A 37 1.16 6.59 -9.67
N GLU A 38 0.95 5.29 -9.84
CA GLU A 38 -0.29 4.71 -10.39
C GLU A 38 -0.88 3.72 -9.38
N LYS A 39 -2.17 3.85 -9.09
CA LYS A 39 -2.89 2.83 -8.32
C LYS A 39 -3.13 1.60 -9.18
N VAL A 40 -2.79 0.44 -8.66
CA VAL A 40 -2.94 -0.84 -9.35
C VAL A 40 -3.63 -1.85 -8.45
N SER A 41 -4.18 -2.89 -9.05
CA SER A 41 -4.68 -4.05 -8.31
C SER A 41 -4.56 -5.31 -9.18
N PHE A 42 -4.35 -6.44 -8.53
CA PHE A 42 -4.27 -7.75 -9.14
C PHE A 42 -4.84 -8.79 -8.16
N SER A 43 -5.13 -9.99 -8.62
CA SER A 43 -5.72 -11.03 -7.77
C SER A 43 -4.70 -12.11 -7.45
N ASN A 44 -4.68 -12.57 -6.21
CA ASN A 44 -3.93 -13.75 -5.82
C ASN A 44 -4.66 -15.07 -6.22
N GLN A 45 -4.04 -16.23 -5.98
CA GLN A 45 -4.63 -17.54 -6.33
C GLN A 45 -5.98 -17.81 -5.63
N TYR A 46 -6.24 -17.17 -4.51
CA TYR A 46 -7.51 -17.26 -3.77
C TYR A 46 -8.57 -16.28 -4.31
N LYS A 47 -8.29 -15.61 -5.43
CA LYS A 47 -9.14 -14.59 -6.06
C LYS A 47 -9.38 -13.36 -5.18
N MET A 48 -8.57 -13.16 -4.15
CA MET A 48 -8.60 -11.94 -3.36
C MET A 48 -7.81 -10.85 -4.11
N LYS A 49 -8.36 -9.67 -4.12
CA LYS A 49 -7.73 -8.50 -4.72
C LYS A 49 -6.64 -7.95 -3.81
N VAL A 50 -5.44 -7.83 -4.35
CA VAL A 50 -4.30 -7.15 -3.74
C VAL A 50 -4.20 -5.74 -4.32
N ALA A 51 -4.21 -4.73 -3.46
CA ALA A 51 -4.09 -3.33 -3.85
C ALA A 51 -2.64 -2.87 -3.75
N GLY A 52 -2.18 -2.10 -4.73
CA GLY A 52 -0.83 -1.57 -4.78
C GLY A 52 -0.73 -0.17 -5.35
N ASN A 53 0.42 0.46 -5.12
CA ASN A 53 0.84 1.68 -5.78
C ASN A 53 2.11 1.37 -6.57
N LEU A 54 2.06 1.57 -7.89
CA LEU A 54 3.19 1.42 -8.80
C LEU A 54 3.88 2.76 -8.99
N PHE A 55 5.18 2.80 -8.72
CA PHE A 55 6.02 4.00 -8.80
C PHE A 55 6.95 3.87 -10.00
N LEU A 56 6.83 4.81 -10.91
CA LEU A 56 7.56 4.84 -12.18
C LEU A 56 8.50 6.04 -12.19
N PRO A 57 9.82 5.85 -12.32
CA PRO A 57 10.74 6.96 -12.57
C PRO A 57 10.32 7.73 -13.82
N LYS A 58 10.23 9.05 -13.75
CA LYS A 58 9.92 9.88 -14.94
C LYS A 58 11.05 9.90 -15.98
N THR A 59 12.21 9.38 -15.62
CA THR A 59 13.39 9.23 -16.50
C THR A 59 13.36 7.98 -17.36
N MET A 60 12.34 7.14 -17.23
CA MET A 60 12.19 5.92 -18.01
C MET A 60 12.10 6.24 -19.52
N LYS A 61 12.75 5.42 -20.33
CA LYS A 61 12.74 5.54 -21.78
C LYS A 61 11.95 4.38 -22.39
N GLU A 62 11.27 4.68 -23.47
CA GLU A 62 10.53 3.67 -24.24
C GLU A 62 11.46 2.58 -24.76
N GLY A 63 11.03 1.33 -24.65
CA GLY A 63 11.79 0.15 -25.11
C GLY A 63 12.88 -0.33 -24.14
N GLU A 64 13.24 0.42 -23.12
CA GLU A 64 14.17 -0.04 -22.08
C GLU A 64 13.47 -0.90 -21.01
N LYS A 65 14.24 -1.80 -20.39
CA LYS A 65 13.77 -2.61 -19.26
C LYS A 65 14.46 -2.18 -17.98
N TYR A 66 13.70 -2.19 -16.89
CA TYR A 66 14.12 -1.68 -15.59
C TYR A 66 14.02 -2.76 -14.52
N PRO A 67 14.96 -2.83 -13.59
CA PRO A 67 14.84 -3.66 -12.41
C PRO A 67 13.67 -3.17 -11.56
N ALA A 68 13.03 -4.09 -10.84
CA ALA A 68 11.88 -3.76 -10.02
C ALA A 68 12.05 -4.18 -8.56
N ILE A 69 11.35 -3.49 -7.66
CA ILE A 69 11.34 -3.79 -6.23
C ILE A 69 9.90 -3.76 -5.72
N ILE A 70 9.48 -4.83 -5.07
CA ILE A 70 8.22 -4.90 -4.34
C ILE A 70 8.48 -4.49 -2.89
N VAL A 71 7.62 -3.66 -2.32
CA VAL A 71 7.75 -3.18 -0.94
C VAL A 71 6.51 -3.55 -0.15
N GLY A 72 6.68 -4.39 0.87
CA GLY A 72 5.64 -4.75 1.84
C GLY A 72 5.70 -3.89 3.09
N HIS A 73 4.53 -3.58 3.63
CA HIS A 73 4.37 -2.79 4.87
C HIS A 73 4.55 -3.65 6.12
N PRO A 74 4.88 -3.07 7.29
CA PRO A 74 4.92 -3.81 8.55
C PRO A 74 3.51 -4.23 9.00
N MET A 75 3.44 -5.26 9.85
CA MET A 75 2.20 -5.69 10.49
C MET A 75 1.51 -4.51 11.19
N GLY A 76 0.20 -4.38 10.99
CA GLY A 76 -0.57 -3.27 11.57
C GLY A 76 -0.50 -1.96 10.79
N ALA A 77 0.20 -1.93 9.65
CA ALA A 77 0.33 -0.77 8.78
C ALA A 77 -0.43 -0.97 7.45
N VAL A 78 -0.31 0.00 6.57
CA VAL A 78 -0.78 -0.03 5.19
C VAL A 78 0.30 0.54 4.27
N LYS A 79 0.19 0.26 2.97
CA LYS A 79 1.17 0.68 1.95
C LYS A 79 1.42 2.19 1.92
N GLU A 80 0.40 3.01 2.24
CA GLU A 80 0.50 4.47 2.23
C GLU A 80 1.52 5.02 3.24
N GLN A 81 1.90 4.23 4.23
CA GLN A 81 2.85 4.60 5.28
C GLN A 81 4.29 4.37 4.83
N SER A 82 5.06 3.58 5.59
CA SER A 82 6.48 3.36 5.33
C SER A 82 6.76 2.71 3.97
N ALA A 83 5.88 1.82 3.49
CA ALA A 83 6.11 1.15 2.20
C ALA A 83 6.15 2.14 1.04
N ASN A 84 5.24 3.12 0.99
CA ASN A 84 5.27 4.17 -0.03
C ASN A 84 6.54 5.03 0.05
N LEU A 85 7.06 5.30 1.25
CA LEU A 85 8.30 6.06 1.42
C LEU A 85 9.48 5.31 0.78
N TYR A 86 9.66 4.03 1.13
CA TYR A 86 10.74 3.22 0.57
C TYR A 86 10.58 3.04 -0.93
N ALA A 87 9.35 2.77 -1.41
CA ALA A 87 9.07 2.64 -2.83
C ALA A 87 9.42 3.93 -3.59
N THR A 88 9.03 5.10 -3.09
CA THR A 88 9.37 6.39 -3.71
C THR A 88 10.88 6.60 -3.75
N LYS A 89 11.60 6.32 -2.65
CA LYS A 89 13.05 6.51 -2.57
C LYS A 89 13.83 5.57 -3.49
N MET A 90 13.33 4.36 -3.72
CA MET A 90 13.93 3.44 -4.69
C MET A 90 13.59 3.84 -6.13
N ALA A 91 12.39 4.35 -6.38
CA ALA A 91 12.02 4.86 -7.70
C ALA A 91 12.87 6.08 -8.11
N GLU A 92 13.20 6.97 -7.18
CA GLU A 92 14.15 8.07 -7.40
C GLU A 92 15.54 7.60 -7.83
N ARG A 93 15.90 6.34 -7.51
CA ARG A 93 17.17 5.70 -7.89
C ARG A 93 17.09 4.90 -9.19
N GLY A 94 15.96 4.96 -9.89
CA GLY A 94 15.77 4.35 -11.21
C GLY A 94 15.15 2.95 -11.18
N PHE A 95 14.72 2.44 -10.05
CA PHE A 95 13.93 1.20 -9.97
C PHE A 95 12.45 1.47 -10.28
N VAL A 96 11.79 0.55 -10.95
CA VAL A 96 10.33 0.50 -10.88
C VAL A 96 9.95 -0.13 -9.55
N THR A 97 9.08 0.49 -8.79
CA THR A 97 8.72 -0.04 -7.47
C THR A 97 7.22 -0.22 -7.30
N LEU A 98 6.83 -1.21 -6.52
CA LEU A 98 5.45 -1.53 -6.22
C LEU A 98 5.28 -1.69 -4.71
N SER A 99 4.59 -0.78 -4.06
CA SER A 99 4.12 -0.99 -2.70
C SER A 99 2.77 -1.71 -2.71
N ILE A 100 2.60 -2.69 -1.84
CA ILE A 100 1.36 -3.47 -1.75
C ILE A 100 0.76 -3.40 -0.36
N ASP A 101 -0.58 -3.43 -0.27
CA ASP A 101 -1.26 -3.87 0.95
C ASP A 101 -1.30 -5.39 0.93
N LEU A 102 -0.87 -6.01 2.02
CA LEU A 102 -1.00 -7.45 2.20
C LEU A 102 -2.49 -7.82 2.37
N SER A 103 -2.87 -9.03 2.02
CA SER A 103 -4.24 -9.53 2.20
C SER A 103 -4.74 -9.25 3.61
N PHE A 104 -6.01 -8.89 3.76
CA PHE A 104 -6.72 -8.45 4.99
C PHE A 104 -6.40 -7.01 5.45
N TRP A 105 -5.45 -6.30 4.82
CA TRP A 105 -5.03 -4.95 5.22
C TRP A 105 -5.35 -3.90 4.14
N GLY A 106 -5.49 -2.65 4.58
CA GLY A 106 -5.63 -1.49 3.70
C GLY A 106 -6.69 -1.65 2.63
N GLY A 107 -6.32 -1.43 1.37
CA GLY A 107 -7.19 -1.60 0.20
C GLY A 107 -7.27 -3.00 -0.36
N SER A 108 -6.49 -3.97 0.18
CA SER A 108 -6.57 -5.38 -0.21
C SER A 108 -7.76 -6.08 0.43
N GLU A 109 -8.26 -7.12 -0.24
CA GLU A 109 -9.39 -7.91 0.23
C GLU A 109 -8.98 -8.94 1.30
N GLY A 110 -9.98 -9.59 1.86
CA GLY A 110 -9.86 -10.65 2.87
C GLY A 110 -10.65 -10.33 4.14
N GLU A 111 -11.30 -11.36 4.68
CA GLU A 111 -12.03 -11.34 5.95
C GLU A 111 -11.58 -12.51 6.83
N PRO A 112 -11.50 -12.35 8.16
CA PRO A 112 -11.72 -11.09 8.89
C PRO A 112 -10.62 -10.06 8.63
N ARG A 113 -10.95 -8.77 8.67
CA ARG A 113 -9.93 -7.70 8.50
C ARG A 113 -8.84 -7.78 9.57
N ASN A 114 -7.64 -7.37 9.19
CA ASN A 114 -6.44 -7.35 10.04
C ASN A 114 -5.98 -8.75 10.50
N ALA A 115 -6.36 -9.79 9.79
CA ALA A 115 -5.81 -11.13 10.00
C ALA A 115 -4.34 -11.18 9.57
N VAL A 116 -3.55 -12.01 10.25
CA VAL A 116 -2.14 -12.24 9.94
C VAL A 116 -1.97 -13.69 9.53
N LEU A 117 -1.72 -13.92 8.24
CA LEU A 117 -1.52 -15.24 7.65
C LEU A 117 -0.25 -15.22 6.78
N PRO A 118 0.90 -15.66 7.31
CA PRO A 118 2.19 -15.60 6.62
C PRO A 118 2.20 -16.27 5.24
N GLU A 119 1.46 -17.35 5.08
CA GLU A 119 1.35 -18.09 3.81
C GLU A 119 0.67 -17.24 2.73
N LEU A 120 -0.36 -16.46 3.12
CA LEU A 120 -1.02 -15.54 2.20
C LEU A 120 -0.16 -14.33 1.88
N TYR A 121 0.64 -13.88 2.82
CA TYR A 121 1.59 -12.79 2.56
C TYR A 121 2.67 -13.21 1.58
N ALA A 122 3.20 -14.44 1.69
CA ALA A 122 4.13 -14.98 0.70
C ALA A 122 3.48 -15.06 -0.69
N GLU A 123 2.22 -15.47 -0.76
CA GLU A 123 1.44 -15.49 -2.01
C GLU A 123 1.24 -14.08 -2.58
N ASP A 124 0.92 -13.09 -1.75
CA ASP A 124 0.73 -11.71 -2.20
C ASP A 124 2.03 -11.13 -2.81
N PHE A 125 3.19 -11.47 -2.25
CA PHE A 125 4.47 -11.13 -2.86
C PHE A 125 4.70 -11.90 -4.17
N GLY A 126 4.38 -13.20 -4.22
CA GLY A 126 4.49 -14.02 -5.41
C GLY A 126 3.69 -13.46 -6.58
N VAL A 127 2.41 -13.16 -6.35
CA VAL A 127 1.56 -12.59 -7.41
C VAL A 127 1.97 -11.15 -7.78
N ALA A 128 2.57 -10.41 -6.87
CA ALA A 128 3.14 -9.09 -7.19
C ALA A 128 4.34 -9.21 -8.13
N VAL A 129 5.19 -10.25 -7.97
CA VAL A 129 6.27 -10.58 -8.93
C VAL A 129 5.68 -10.90 -10.29
N ASP A 130 4.65 -11.73 -10.36
CA ASP A 130 3.97 -12.06 -11.60
C ASP A 130 3.35 -10.83 -12.26
N PHE A 131 2.67 -10.00 -11.49
CA PHE A 131 2.10 -8.74 -11.98
C PHE A 131 3.16 -7.84 -12.60
N LEU A 132 4.30 -7.63 -11.95
CA LEU A 132 5.41 -6.86 -12.49
C LEU A 132 6.00 -7.53 -13.73
N GLY A 133 6.18 -8.85 -13.69
CA GLY A 133 6.73 -9.64 -14.78
C GLY A 133 5.90 -9.61 -16.07
N THR A 134 4.62 -9.25 -16.02
CA THR A 134 3.80 -9.04 -17.23
C THR A 134 4.01 -7.67 -17.88
N ARG A 135 4.73 -6.74 -17.24
CA ARG A 135 4.93 -5.40 -17.77
C ARG A 135 6.09 -5.39 -18.78
N PRO A 136 5.91 -4.79 -19.97
CA PRO A 136 6.94 -4.83 -21.02
C PRO A 136 8.23 -4.10 -20.64
N PHE A 137 8.14 -3.14 -19.71
CA PHE A 137 9.25 -2.32 -19.23
C PHE A 137 9.96 -2.92 -18.01
N ILE A 138 9.60 -4.12 -17.54
CA ILE A 138 10.25 -4.78 -16.41
C ILE A 138 11.26 -5.82 -16.89
N ASP A 139 12.47 -5.79 -16.31
CA ASP A 139 13.41 -6.89 -16.38
C ASP A 139 13.02 -7.97 -15.38
N ARG A 140 12.40 -9.04 -15.89
CA ARG A 140 11.92 -10.16 -15.05
C ARG A 140 13.03 -10.89 -14.27
N ASN A 141 14.27 -10.78 -14.70
CA ASN A 141 15.40 -11.43 -14.02
C ASN A 141 15.93 -10.59 -12.86
N ASN A 142 15.45 -9.36 -12.72
CA ASN A 142 15.90 -8.39 -11.73
C ASN A 142 14.72 -7.82 -10.96
N ILE A 143 13.95 -8.68 -10.28
CA ILE A 143 12.87 -8.29 -9.36
C ILE A 143 13.31 -8.66 -7.95
N GLY A 144 13.36 -7.66 -7.07
CA GLY A 144 13.69 -7.82 -5.65
C GLY A 144 12.51 -7.48 -4.74
N VAL A 145 12.65 -7.78 -3.46
CA VAL A 145 11.64 -7.52 -2.43
C VAL A 145 12.26 -6.78 -1.25
N ILE A 146 11.57 -5.78 -0.74
CA ILE A 146 11.84 -5.13 0.54
C ILE A 146 10.62 -5.36 1.44
N GLY A 147 10.82 -6.07 2.53
CA GLY A 147 9.82 -6.14 3.58
C GLY A 147 10.26 -5.31 4.78
N ILE A 148 9.31 -4.60 5.34
CA ILE A 148 9.53 -3.77 6.50
C ILE A 148 8.94 -4.53 7.68
N CYS A 149 9.79 -5.09 8.56
CA CYS A 149 9.38 -5.89 9.73
C CYS A 149 8.81 -7.30 9.42
N GLU A 150 8.34 -7.57 8.20
CA GLU A 150 7.61 -8.79 7.81
C GLU A 150 8.50 -9.84 7.11
N ILE A 151 9.77 -9.57 6.86
CA ILE A 151 10.66 -10.50 6.18
C ILE A 151 11.40 -11.40 7.17
N GLY A 152 10.82 -12.52 7.48
CA GLY A 152 11.51 -13.61 8.15
C GLY A 152 11.30 -14.98 7.50
N ARG A 153 10.53 -15.08 6.42
CA ARG A 153 10.17 -16.35 5.79
C ARG A 153 9.77 -16.21 4.32
N ALA A 154 10.62 -15.57 3.53
CA ALA A 154 10.53 -15.73 2.09
C ALA A 154 11.69 -16.60 1.61
#